data_aba05b81902fc016f7f46aae7ca8dc94
#
_entry.id   aba05b81902fc016f7f46aae7ca8dc94
#
_cell.length_a   1.000
_cell.length_b   1.000
_cell.length_c   1.000
_cell.angle_alpha   90.00
_cell.angle_beta   90.00
_cell.angle_gamma   90.00
#
_symmetry.space_group_name_H-M   'P 1'
#
loop_
_entity.id
_entity.type
_entity.pdbx_description
1 polymer ?
#
loop_
_entity_poly.entity_id
_entity_poly.type
_entity_poly.pdbx_seq_one_letter_code
_entity_poly.pdbx_strand_id
1 'polypeptide(L)'
;MTQNKSSEQFGEDEVEALLEVENFIVSNPDPRELKRALAVRMLIEGSYRETIQKILGVSSPFISKWKINYALHGIQGLRLNHQGSRGQLKPEERAEVIQWLTNKNQ
;
A
#
# COMPACT_ATOMS: atom_id res chain seq x y z
N MET A 1 20.21 -14.20 2.60
CA MET A 1 19.67 -14.70 3.05
C MET A 1 18.36 -14.43 3.51
N THR A 2 18.05 -13.48 3.97
CA THR A 2 16.81 -13.29 4.53
C THR A 2 15.78 -12.94 3.56
N GLN A 3 16.09 -12.66 2.35
CA GLN A 3 15.11 -12.31 1.47
C GLN A 3 14.19 -13.41 1.18
N ASN A 4 14.62 -14.58 1.25
CA ASN A 4 13.76 -15.67 0.97
C ASN A 4 12.64 -15.78 1.92
N LYS A 5 12.87 -15.35 3.13
CA LYS A 5 11.88 -15.40 4.08
C LYS A 5 10.76 -14.55 3.74
N SER A 6 10.96 -13.39 3.21
CA SER A 6 9.88 -12.51 2.86
C SER A 6 8.96 -13.16 1.86
N SER A 7 9.51 -13.79 0.88
CA SER A 7 8.73 -14.43 -0.11
C SER A 7 7.87 -15.50 0.45
N GLU A 8 8.40 -16.21 1.40
CA GLU A 8 7.66 -17.27 1.99
C GLU A 8 6.58 -16.79 2.90
N GLN A 9 6.77 -15.62 3.50
CA GLN A 9 5.80 -15.11 4.41
C GLN A 9 4.61 -14.47 3.74
N PHE A 10 4.75 -14.05 2.50
CA PHE A 10 3.69 -13.36 1.80
C PHE A 10 3.01 -14.29 0.81
N GLY A 11 1.71 -14.15 0.70
CA GLY A 11 0.97 -14.87 -0.32
C GLY A 11 1.17 -14.21 -1.65
N GLU A 12 0.58 -14.78 -2.68
CA GLU A 12 0.71 -14.26 -4.01
C GLU A 12 0.18 -12.87 -4.14
N ASP A 13 -0.95 -12.58 -3.51
CA ASP A 13 -1.54 -11.26 -3.60
C ASP A 13 -0.65 -10.23 -2.95
N GLU A 14 0.02 -10.61 -1.88
CA GLU A 14 0.91 -9.69 -1.20
C GLU A 14 2.13 -9.40 -2.03
N VAL A 15 2.66 -10.41 -2.68
CA VAL A 15 3.82 -10.23 -3.52
C VAL A 15 3.49 -9.35 -4.70
N GLU A 16 2.33 -9.56 -5.30
CA GLU A 16 1.92 -8.73 -6.41
C GLU A 16 1.76 -7.29 -5.99
N ALA A 17 1.16 -7.08 -4.83
CA ALA A 17 0.99 -5.73 -4.33
C ALA A 17 2.33 -5.06 -4.10
N LEU A 18 3.27 -5.80 -3.54
CA LEU A 18 4.60 -5.24 -3.32
C LEU A 18 5.26 -4.86 -4.63
N LEU A 19 5.14 -5.71 -5.63
CA LEU A 19 5.74 -5.42 -6.91
C LEU A 19 5.12 -4.21 -7.56
N GLU A 20 3.81 -4.09 -7.45
CA GLU A 20 3.11 -2.96 -8.02
C GLU A 20 3.57 -1.66 -7.38
N VAL A 21 3.64 -1.65 -6.05
CA VAL A 21 4.05 -0.46 -5.34
C VAL A 21 5.52 -0.15 -5.60
N GLU A 22 6.36 -1.17 -5.67
CA GLU A 22 7.76 -0.98 -5.96
C GLU A 22 7.96 -0.37 -7.34
N ASN A 23 7.23 -0.85 -8.32
CA ASN A 23 7.33 -0.30 -9.66
C ASN A 23 6.92 1.16 -9.68
N PHE A 24 5.91 1.51 -8.90
CA PHE A 24 5.47 2.87 -8.83
C PHE A 24 6.56 3.75 -8.19
N ILE A 25 7.19 3.26 -7.14
CA ILE A 25 8.25 4.00 -6.46
C ILE A 25 9.42 4.23 -7.40
N VAL A 26 9.78 3.22 -8.16
CA VAL A 26 10.91 3.32 -9.08
C VAL A 26 10.62 4.30 -10.20
N SER A 27 9.35 4.53 -10.50
CA SER A 27 9.00 5.44 -11.57
C SER A 27 9.22 6.91 -11.20
N ASN A 28 9.71 7.16 -9.99
CA ASN A 28 10.07 8.49 -9.56
C ASN A 28 8.87 9.43 -9.49
N PRO A 29 7.88 9.06 -8.69
CA PRO A 29 6.68 9.89 -8.61
C PRO A 29 6.92 11.17 -7.82
N ASP A 30 5.92 12.03 -7.79
CA ASP A 30 5.97 13.24 -7.01
C ASP A 30 6.28 12.86 -5.55
N PRO A 31 7.01 13.69 -4.80
CA PRO A 31 7.33 13.36 -3.41
C PRO A 31 6.13 13.03 -2.56
N ARG A 32 4.99 13.66 -2.82
CA ARG A 32 3.79 13.36 -2.04
C ARG A 32 3.27 11.97 -2.38
N GLU A 33 3.32 11.61 -3.64
CA GLU A 33 2.90 10.28 -4.06
C GLU A 33 3.86 9.24 -3.51
N LEU A 34 5.14 9.59 -3.50
CA LEU A 34 6.15 8.67 -3.01
C LEU A 34 5.90 8.35 -1.54
N LYS A 35 5.59 9.37 -0.74
CA LYS A 35 5.36 9.15 0.67
C LYS A 35 4.16 8.23 0.89
N ARG A 36 3.12 8.40 0.10
CA ARG A 36 1.94 7.53 0.20
C ARG A 36 2.31 6.10 -0.15
N ALA A 37 3.09 5.94 -1.21
CA ALA A 37 3.50 4.61 -1.65
C ALA A 37 4.39 3.94 -0.62
N LEU A 38 5.29 4.69 0.00
CA LEU A 38 6.15 4.11 1.01
C LEU A 38 5.36 3.66 2.22
N ALA A 39 4.35 4.43 2.61
CA ALA A 39 3.52 4.03 3.73
C ALA A 39 2.79 2.73 3.42
N VAL A 40 2.24 2.62 2.23
CA VAL A 40 1.53 1.40 1.84
C VAL A 40 2.50 0.23 1.77
N ARG A 41 3.67 0.46 1.20
CA ARG A 41 4.66 -0.61 1.09
C ARG A 41 5.04 -1.14 2.47
N MET A 42 5.26 -0.24 3.43
CA MET A 42 5.62 -0.68 4.77
C MET A 42 4.50 -1.46 5.42
N LEU A 43 3.26 -1.07 5.16
CA LEU A 43 2.14 -1.83 5.68
C LEU A 43 2.08 -3.23 5.09
N ILE A 44 2.31 -3.33 3.80
CA ILE A 44 2.29 -4.63 3.14
C ILE A 44 3.39 -5.51 3.73
N GLU A 45 4.52 -4.92 4.04
CA GLU A 45 5.62 -5.67 4.61
C GLU A 45 5.42 -6.02 6.07
N GLY A 46 4.34 -5.54 6.67
CA GLY A 46 4.04 -5.89 8.04
C GLY A 46 4.57 -4.94 9.09
N SER A 47 4.99 -3.76 8.69
CA SER A 47 5.50 -2.79 9.64
C SER A 47 4.39 -2.30 10.54
N TYR A 48 4.73 -1.98 11.77
CA TYR A 48 3.76 -1.42 12.68
C TYR A 48 3.50 0.02 12.32
N ARG A 49 2.28 0.45 12.60
CA ARG A 49 1.88 1.80 12.29
C ARG A 49 2.81 2.82 12.95
N GLU A 50 3.20 2.56 14.18
CA GLU A 50 4.08 3.49 14.89
C GLU A 50 5.40 3.64 14.18
N THR A 51 5.92 2.55 13.65
CA THR A 51 7.17 2.58 12.94
C THR A 51 7.06 3.43 11.68
N ILE A 52 5.95 3.26 10.96
CA ILE A 52 5.75 4.03 9.75
C ILE A 52 5.65 5.52 10.08
N GLN A 53 4.95 5.86 11.15
CA GLN A 53 4.83 7.24 11.56
C GLN A 53 6.18 7.85 11.84
N LYS A 54 7.04 7.12 12.51
CA LYS A 54 8.33 7.61 12.84
C LYS A 54 9.23 7.78 11.64
N ILE A 55 9.26 6.80 10.81
CA ILE A 55 10.18 6.82 9.66
C ILE A 55 9.74 7.85 8.63
N LEU A 56 8.47 7.91 8.34
CA LEU A 56 8.00 8.80 7.30
C LEU A 56 7.51 10.15 7.80
N GLY A 57 7.36 10.29 9.10
CA GLY A 57 6.89 11.55 9.65
C GLY A 57 5.45 11.83 9.31
N VAL A 58 4.61 10.81 9.34
CA VAL A 58 3.22 10.96 8.97
C VAL A 58 2.33 10.60 10.14
N SER A 59 1.06 10.94 10.04
CA SER A 59 0.12 10.65 11.11
C SER A 59 -0.56 9.31 10.87
N SER A 60 -1.20 8.81 11.92
CA SER A 60 -1.95 7.57 11.78
C SER A 60 -3.10 7.70 10.79
N PRO A 61 -3.87 8.79 10.81
CA PRO A 61 -4.92 8.95 9.79
C PRO A 61 -4.38 8.97 8.36
N PHE A 62 -3.18 9.50 8.17
CA PHE A 62 -2.55 9.49 6.85
C PHE A 62 -2.37 8.04 6.40
N ILE A 63 -1.86 7.20 7.27
CA ILE A 63 -1.62 5.80 6.94
C ILE A 63 -2.92 5.11 6.59
N SER A 64 -3.95 5.33 7.40
CA SER A 64 -5.24 4.70 7.15
C SER A 64 -5.85 5.14 5.83
N LYS A 65 -5.75 6.43 5.54
CA LYS A 65 -6.32 6.97 4.33
C LYS A 65 -5.70 6.30 3.10
N TRP A 66 -4.39 6.25 3.05
CA TRP A 66 -3.74 5.73 1.84
C TRP A 66 -3.80 4.22 1.76
N LYS A 67 -3.87 3.56 2.90
CA LYS A 67 -4.09 2.13 2.92
C LYS A 67 -5.42 1.81 2.24
N ILE A 68 -6.46 2.52 2.62
CA ILE A 68 -7.78 2.29 2.06
C ILE A 68 -7.83 2.67 0.60
N ASN A 69 -7.23 3.80 0.25
CA ASN A 69 -7.23 4.22 -1.14
C ASN A 69 -6.51 3.20 -2.03
N TYR A 70 -5.42 2.66 -1.53
CA TYR A 70 -4.73 1.65 -2.31
C TYR A 70 -5.56 0.38 -2.41
N ALA A 71 -6.21 -0.01 -1.33
CA ALA A 71 -7.01 -1.22 -1.35
C ALA A 71 -8.18 -1.10 -2.33
N LEU A 72 -8.74 0.09 -2.43
CA LEU A 72 -9.89 0.27 -3.31
C LEU A 72 -9.51 0.56 -4.76
N HIS A 73 -8.44 1.29 -4.98
CA HIS A 73 -8.12 1.79 -6.31
C HIS A 73 -6.75 1.40 -6.84
N GLY A 74 -5.97 0.71 -6.05
CA GLY A 74 -4.64 0.33 -6.47
C GLY A 74 -3.73 1.55 -6.52
N ILE A 75 -2.78 1.52 -7.39
CA ILE A 75 -1.81 2.60 -7.52
C ILE A 75 -2.50 3.93 -7.86
N GLN A 76 -3.58 3.87 -8.60
CA GLN A 76 -4.30 5.07 -8.94
C GLN A 76 -4.73 5.83 -7.69
N GLY A 77 -5.04 5.13 -6.63
CA GLY A 77 -5.47 5.74 -5.39
C GLY A 77 -4.38 6.53 -4.70
N LEU A 78 -3.14 6.34 -5.09
CA LEU A 78 -2.02 7.04 -4.48
C LEU A 78 -1.60 8.26 -5.29
N ARG A 79 -2.11 8.42 -6.49
CA ARG A 79 -1.69 9.50 -7.33
C ARG A 79 -2.36 10.81 -7.00
N LEU A 80 -1.65 11.89 -7.25
CA LEU A 80 -2.20 13.21 -6.99
C LEU A 80 -3.39 13.52 -7.88
N ASN A 81 -3.36 12.99 -9.07
CA ASN A 81 -4.43 13.25 -9.99
C ASN A 81 -5.59 12.32 -9.90
N HIS A 82 -5.64 11.53 -8.85
CA HIS A 82 -6.71 10.59 -8.72
C HIS A 82 -8.02 11.33 -8.64
N GLN A 83 -8.92 10.99 -9.53
CA GLN A 83 -10.13 11.68 -9.53
C GLN A 83 -11.29 10.89 -9.22
N GLY A 84 -11.30 10.16 -8.28
CA GLY A 84 -12.42 9.43 -7.88
C GLY A 84 -12.82 8.34 -8.77
N SER A 85 -12.15 8.06 -9.66
CA SER A 85 -12.31 6.96 -10.50
C SER A 85 -13.59 6.27 -10.62
N ARG A 86 -14.56 6.75 -10.65
CA ARG A 86 -15.72 6.16 -10.70
C ARG A 86 -15.81 4.89 -11.36
N GLY A 87 -16.08 3.89 -10.74
CA GLY A 87 -16.40 2.60 -11.29
C GLY A 87 -15.33 1.84 -11.96
N GLN A 88 -14.17 2.22 -11.80
CA GLN A 88 -13.15 1.51 -12.41
C GLN A 88 -12.89 0.19 -11.81
N LEU A 89 -12.93 0.04 -10.54
CA LEU A 89 -12.62 -1.21 -9.90
C LEU A 89 -13.87 -1.82 -9.34
N LYS A 90 -13.99 -3.09 -9.43
CA LYS A 90 -15.09 -3.77 -8.84
C LYS A 90 -14.79 -3.98 -7.39
N PRO A 91 -15.73 -3.72 -6.52
CA PRO A 91 -15.49 -3.89 -5.10
C PRO A 91 -15.00 -5.28 -4.75
N GLU A 92 -15.46 -6.27 -5.44
CA GLU A 92 -15.07 -7.62 -5.14
C GLU A 92 -13.60 -7.85 -5.41
N GLU A 93 -13.08 -7.19 -6.40
CA GLU A 93 -11.69 -7.41 -6.76
C GLU A 93 -10.74 -6.89 -5.72
N ARG A 94 -11.16 -5.87 -5.00
CA ARG A 94 -10.26 -5.29 -4.02
C ARG A 94 -10.60 -5.70 -2.60
N ALA A 95 -11.68 -6.44 -2.42
CA ALA A 95 -12.10 -6.82 -1.08
C ALA A 95 -11.04 -7.64 -0.37
N GLU A 96 -10.39 -8.54 -1.09
CA GLU A 96 -9.35 -9.35 -0.48
C GLU A 96 -8.19 -8.50 -0.04
N VAL A 97 -7.84 -7.50 -0.82
CA VAL A 97 -6.74 -6.63 -0.46
C VAL A 97 -7.09 -5.83 0.78
N ILE A 98 -8.32 -5.35 0.87
CA ILE A 98 -8.75 -4.60 2.03
C ILE A 98 -8.70 -5.48 3.28
N GLN A 99 -9.19 -6.69 3.18
CA GLN A 99 -9.22 -7.59 4.28
C GLN A 99 -7.82 -7.93 4.72
N TRP A 100 -6.97 -8.18 3.77
CA TRP A 100 -5.61 -8.53 4.02
C TRP A 100 -4.85 -7.38 4.71
N LEU A 101 -5.03 -6.16 4.23
CA LEU A 101 -4.37 -5.03 4.84
C LEU A 101 -4.89 -4.78 6.25
N THR A 102 -6.18 -4.96 6.45
CA THR A 102 -6.76 -4.77 7.76
C THR A 102 -6.23 -5.79 8.75
N ASN A 103 -6.16 -7.02 8.32
CA ASN A 103 -5.66 -8.07 9.18
C ASN A 103 -4.21 -7.87 9.53
N LYS A 104 -3.43 -7.43 8.58
CA LYS A 104 -2.03 -7.24 8.83
C LYS A 104 -1.81 -6.12 9.81
N ASN A 105 -2.73 -5.25 9.91
CA ASN A 105 -2.57 -4.12 10.75
C ASN A 105 -3.15 -4.28 12.10
N GLN A 106 -3.52 -5.42 12.46
CA GLN A 106 -4.03 -5.65 13.79
C GLN A 106 -2.95 -5.72 14.78
#